data_56d3f31f7f58dca7cb28a47f854257d2
#
_entry.id   56d3f31f7f58dca7cb28a47f854257d2
#
_cell.length_a   1.000
_cell.length_b   1.000
_cell.length_c   1.000
_cell.angle_alpha   90.00
_cell.angle_beta   90.00
_cell.angle_gamma   90.00
#
_symmetry.space_group_name_H-M   'P 1'
#
loop_
_entity.id
_entity.type
_entity.pdbx_description
1 polymer ?
#
loop_
_entity_poly.entity_id
_entity_poly.type
_entity_poly.pdbx_seq_one_letter_code
_entity_poly.pdbx_strand_id
1 'polypeptide(L)'
;MSDFTHLNLLELEDLAPGHGLAAMGEARFAREALGCTSSGLSQRLRPGARQPFGHRHRREEEIYLVLSGSGTMRLDDDYLDVAPLDAIRVAPGVMRGFEAGPDGLELVAFGSPGLGGPDAEAVSGWWETEGGALA
;
A
#
# COMPACT_ATOMS: atom_id res chain seq x y z
N MET A 1 30.68 -9.44 14.28
CA MET A 1 29.55 -9.96 13.49
C MET A 1 28.60 -8.84 13.15
N SER A 2 28.25 -8.71 11.88
CA SER A 2 27.28 -7.71 11.45
C SER A 2 25.86 -8.16 11.77
N ASP A 3 25.02 -7.23 12.19
CA ASP A 3 23.60 -7.48 12.43
C ASP A 3 22.80 -7.05 11.22
N PHE A 4 22.35 -8.01 10.43
CA PHE A 4 21.52 -7.75 9.27
C PHE A 4 20.60 -8.95 8.97
N THR A 5 19.53 -8.69 8.27
CA THR A 5 18.63 -9.70 7.72
C THR A 5 18.49 -9.50 6.23
N HIS A 6 18.61 -10.58 5.46
CA HIS A 6 18.46 -10.56 4.01
C HIS A 6 17.42 -11.59 3.57
N LEU A 7 16.44 -11.14 2.83
CA LEU A 7 15.47 -12.03 2.20
C LEU A 7 14.98 -11.42 0.87
N ASN A 8 14.40 -12.25 0.06
CA ASN A 8 13.67 -11.81 -1.13
C ASN A 8 12.19 -11.73 -0.78
N LEU A 9 11.52 -10.64 -1.12
CA LEU A 9 10.11 -10.47 -0.80
C LEU A 9 9.22 -11.57 -1.39
N LEU A 10 9.63 -12.15 -2.51
CA LEU A 10 8.89 -13.26 -3.14
C LEU A 10 8.93 -14.55 -2.34
N GLU A 11 9.84 -14.68 -1.35
CA GLU A 11 9.88 -15.81 -0.42
C GLU A 11 8.80 -15.71 0.65
N LEU A 12 8.22 -14.52 0.84
CA LEU A 12 7.16 -14.29 1.81
C LEU A 12 5.82 -14.76 1.26
N GLU A 13 4.95 -15.21 2.17
CA GLU A 13 3.59 -15.59 1.82
C GLU A 13 2.83 -14.38 1.26
N ASP A 14 2.13 -14.61 0.15
CA ASP A 14 1.14 -13.67 -0.35
C ASP A 14 -0.09 -13.73 0.55
N LEU A 15 -0.38 -12.66 1.28
CA LEU A 15 -1.50 -12.60 2.22
C LEU A 15 -2.82 -12.14 1.59
N ALA A 16 -2.81 -11.71 0.32
CA ALA A 16 -4.01 -11.22 -0.34
C ALA A 16 -5.15 -12.27 -0.38
N PRO A 17 -4.90 -13.54 -0.73
CA PRO A 17 -5.97 -14.54 -0.74
C PRO A 17 -6.63 -14.73 0.63
N GLY A 18 -5.85 -14.74 1.70
CA GLY A 18 -6.35 -14.93 3.05
C GLY A 18 -7.23 -13.77 3.57
N HIS A 19 -7.13 -12.62 2.93
CA HIS A 19 -7.94 -11.43 3.23
C HIS A 19 -9.05 -11.17 2.20
N GLY A 20 -9.31 -12.12 1.31
CA GLY A 20 -10.32 -11.96 0.25
C GLY A 20 -9.91 -10.99 -0.86
N LEU A 21 -8.62 -10.75 -1.05
CA LEU A 21 -8.07 -9.75 -1.97
C LEU A 21 -7.33 -10.34 -3.17
N ALA A 22 -7.46 -11.65 -3.44
CA ALA A 22 -6.77 -12.30 -4.55
C ALA A 22 -7.08 -11.66 -5.90
N ALA A 23 -8.29 -11.18 -6.10
CA ALA A 23 -8.68 -10.51 -7.34
C ALA A 23 -7.96 -9.17 -7.55
N MET A 24 -7.56 -8.51 -6.47
CA MET A 24 -6.79 -7.27 -6.50
C MET A 24 -5.34 -7.53 -6.96
N GLY A 25 -4.72 -8.58 -6.45
CA GLY A 25 -3.33 -8.90 -6.73
C GLY A 25 -2.65 -9.62 -5.57
N GLU A 26 -1.46 -9.17 -5.22
CA GLU A 26 -0.62 -9.76 -4.18
C GLU A 26 -0.25 -8.72 -3.13
N ALA A 27 -0.08 -9.18 -1.90
CA ALA A 27 0.38 -8.35 -0.79
C ALA A 27 1.28 -9.16 0.14
N ARG A 28 2.46 -8.64 0.44
CA ARG A 28 3.45 -9.28 1.30
C ARG A 28 3.94 -8.29 2.34
N PHE A 29 3.97 -8.71 3.59
CA PHE A 29 4.39 -7.90 4.73
C PHE A 29 5.75 -8.40 5.22
N ALA A 30 6.74 -7.52 5.22
CA ALA A 30 8.13 -7.89 5.45
C ALA A 30 8.64 -7.60 6.87
N ARG A 31 7.91 -6.83 7.66
CA ARG A 31 8.39 -6.35 8.96
C ARG A 31 8.88 -7.47 9.88
N GLU A 32 8.05 -8.47 10.12
CA GLU A 32 8.39 -9.57 11.04
C GLU A 32 9.54 -10.41 10.50
N ALA A 33 9.49 -10.76 9.23
CA ALA A 33 10.52 -11.59 8.61
C ALA A 33 11.89 -10.89 8.57
N LEU A 34 11.89 -9.57 8.38
CA LEU A 34 13.13 -8.78 8.45
C LEU A 34 13.59 -8.49 9.88
N GLY A 35 12.69 -8.60 10.84
CA GLY A 35 13.00 -8.25 12.24
C GLY A 35 13.22 -6.75 12.44
N CYS A 36 12.61 -5.93 11.62
CA CYS A 36 12.77 -4.49 11.69
C CYS A 36 11.62 -3.81 12.44
N THR A 37 11.84 -2.55 12.81
CA THR A 37 10.85 -1.74 13.52
C THR A 37 9.95 -0.95 12.58
N SER A 38 10.41 -0.68 11.36
CA SER A 38 9.62 0.00 10.34
C SER A 38 8.63 -0.95 9.69
N SER A 39 7.46 -0.46 9.34
CA SER A 39 6.53 -1.24 8.52
C SER A 39 7.06 -1.35 7.08
N GLY A 40 6.74 -2.44 6.43
CA GLY A 40 7.12 -2.66 5.04
C GLY A 40 6.09 -3.57 4.36
N LEU A 41 5.64 -3.14 3.20
CA LEU A 41 4.64 -3.83 2.40
C LEU A 41 5.09 -3.86 0.95
N SER A 42 5.05 -5.03 0.34
CA SER A 42 5.17 -5.19 -1.11
C SER A 42 3.80 -5.55 -1.67
N GLN A 43 3.39 -4.87 -2.73
CA GLN A 43 2.08 -5.04 -3.32
C GLN A 43 2.16 -5.03 -4.84
N ARG A 44 1.43 -5.97 -5.46
CA ARG A 44 1.20 -6.01 -6.89
C ARG A 44 -0.29 -5.96 -7.15
N LEU A 45 -0.72 -4.97 -7.90
CA LEU A 45 -2.09 -4.89 -8.37
C LEU A 45 -2.18 -5.39 -9.80
N ARG A 46 -3.17 -6.22 -10.08
CA ARG A 46 -3.44 -6.71 -11.43
C ARG A 46 -3.84 -5.57 -12.36
N PRO A 47 -3.62 -5.71 -13.69
CA PRO A 47 -4.09 -4.71 -14.64
C PRO A 47 -5.53 -4.29 -14.39
N GLY A 48 -5.76 -2.99 -14.27
CA GLY A 48 -7.06 -2.40 -14.03
C GLY A 48 -7.65 -2.61 -12.64
N ALA A 49 -6.96 -3.30 -11.75
CA ALA A 49 -7.47 -3.57 -10.41
C ALA A 49 -7.41 -2.32 -9.52
N ARG A 50 -8.46 -2.14 -8.75
CA ARG A 50 -8.57 -1.10 -7.75
C ARG A 50 -8.54 -1.74 -6.37
N GLN A 51 -7.80 -1.17 -5.42
CA GLN A 51 -7.95 -1.58 -4.02
C GLN A 51 -9.39 -1.34 -3.60
N PRO A 52 -10.08 -2.32 -2.98
CA PRO A 52 -11.51 -2.15 -2.67
C PRO A 52 -11.77 -1.24 -1.47
N PHE A 53 -10.74 -0.64 -0.91
CA PHE A 53 -10.83 0.21 0.27
C PHE A 53 -9.82 1.36 0.16
N GLY A 54 -10.04 2.41 0.96
CA GLY A 54 -9.00 3.36 1.32
C GLY A 54 -8.54 3.07 2.74
N HIS A 55 -7.32 3.46 3.08
CA HIS A 55 -6.84 3.38 4.45
C HIS A 55 -6.06 4.63 4.83
N ARG A 56 -5.97 4.87 6.13
CA ARG A 56 -5.15 5.93 6.71
C ARG A 56 -4.50 5.42 7.99
N HIS A 57 -3.47 6.10 8.40
CA HIS A 57 -2.79 5.86 9.67
C HIS A 57 -3.10 6.98 10.66
N ARG A 58 -3.07 6.67 11.93
CA ARG A 58 -3.28 7.66 12.97
C ARG A 58 -2.01 8.44 13.28
N ARG A 59 -0.86 7.74 13.28
CA ARG A 59 0.43 8.28 13.72
C ARG A 59 1.57 8.01 12.74
N GLU A 60 1.49 6.95 11.96
CA GLU A 60 2.57 6.53 11.09
C GLU A 60 2.57 7.30 9.78
N GLU A 61 3.73 7.83 9.43
CA GLU A 61 4.03 8.34 8.09
C GLU A 61 4.39 7.17 7.19
N GLU A 62 3.96 7.22 5.95
CA GLU A 62 4.25 6.18 4.97
C GLU A 62 4.86 6.75 3.71
N ILE A 63 5.82 6.02 3.14
CA ILE A 63 6.42 6.33 1.83
C ILE A 63 6.09 5.18 0.89
N TYR A 64 5.55 5.52 -0.26
CA TYR A 64 5.31 4.58 -1.35
C TYR A 64 6.33 4.78 -2.45
N LEU A 65 6.88 3.69 -2.96
CA LEU A 65 7.78 3.69 -4.11
C LEU A 65 7.21 2.78 -5.18
N VAL A 66 6.92 3.35 -6.34
CA VAL A 66 6.44 2.58 -7.49
C VAL A 66 7.63 1.89 -8.16
N LEU A 67 7.54 0.58 -8.36
CA LEU A 67 8.60 -0.21 -8.97
C LEU A 67 8.35 -0.42 -10.46
N SER A 68 7.12 -0.71 -10.86
CA SER A 68 6.77 -0.99 -12.25
C SER A 68 5.29 -0.75 -12.51
N GLY A 69 4.94 -0.65 -13.78
CA GLY A 69 3.58 -0.43 -14.20
C GLY A 69 3.16 1.02 -14.14
N SER A 70 1.88 1.25 -14.00
CA SER A 70 1.28 2.57 -13.93
C SER A 70 -0.04 2.52 -13.18
N GLY A 71 -0.53 3.66 -12.78
CA GLY A 71 -1.83 3.72 -12.13
C GLY A 71 -2.16 5.10 -11.61
N THR A 72 -3.18 5.13 -10.77
CA THR A 72 -3.64 6.31 -10.09
C THR A 72 -3.62 6.09 -8.60
N MET A 73 -3.07 7.03 -7.86
CA MET A 73 -3.16 7.09 -6.40
C MET A 73 -4.17 8.17 -6.02
N ARG A 74 -5.16 7.78 -5.25
CA ARG A 74 -6.07 8.73 -4.62
C ARG A 74 -5.60 9.04 -3.21
N LEU A 75 -5.54 10.35 -2.88
CA LEU A 75 -5.17 10.86 -1.56
C LEU A 75 -6.23 11.86 -1.13
N ASP A 76 -7.10 11.47 -0.19
CA ASP A 76 -8.34 12.19 0.12
C ASP A 76 -9.14 12.44 -1.19
N ASP A 77 -9.26 13.68 -1.63
CA ASP A 77 -9.96 14.05 -2.87
C ASP A 77 -9.01 14.34 -4.04
N ASP A 78 -7.70 14.19 -3.83
CA ASP A 78 -6.69 14.41 -4.87
C ASP A 78 -6.35 13.10 -5.59
N TYR A 79 -6.02 13.23 -6.87
CA TYR A 79 -5.64 12.10 -7.72
C TYR A 79 -4.29 12.38 -8.37
N LEU A 80 -3.39 11.40 -8.26
CA LEU A 80 -2.07 11.45 -8.89
C LEU A 80 -1.94 10.30 -9.88
N ASP A 81 -1.48 10.60 -11.08
CA ASP A 81 -0.95 9.56 -11.95
C ASP A 81 0.43 9.16 -11.44
N VAL A 82 0.66 7.86 -11.29
CA VAL A 82 1.93 7.34 -10.78
C VAL A 82 2.62 6.47 -11.82
N ALA A 83 3.94 6.54 -11.83
CA ALA A 83 4.82 5.87 -12.78
C ALA A 83 6.04 5.31 -12.05
N PRO A 84 6.82 4.41 -12.71
CA PRO A 84 8.00 3.81 -12.07
C PRO A 84 8.95 4.84 -11.49
N LEU A 85 9.44 4.54 -10.30
CA LEU A 85 10.34 5.35 -9.48
C LEU A 85 9.70 6.60 -8.86
N ASP A 86 8.40 6.81 -9.03
CA ASP A 86 7.72 7.82 -8.23
C ASP A 86 7.75 7.42 -6.75
N ALA A 87 8.09 8.39 -5.92
CA ALA A 87 8.06 8.25 -4.47
C ALA A 87 7.04 9.23 -3.90
N ILE A 88 6.14 8.74 -3.07
CA ILE A 88 5.07 9.54 -2.49
C ILE A 88 5.12 9.41 -0.97
N ARG A 89 5.36 10.51 -0.27
CA ARG A 89 5.22 10.57 1.18
C ARG A 89 3.78 10.91 1.53
N VAL A 90 3.20 10.14 2.42
CA VAL A 90 1.83 10.35 2.88
C VAL A 90 1.83 10.58 4.40
N ALA A 91 1.35 11.73 4.81
CA ALA A 91 1.21 12.07 6.23
C ALA A 91 0.16 11.18 6.90
N PRO A 92 0.25 10.97 8.22
CA PRO A 92 -0.83 10.35 8.98
C PRO A 92 -2.15 11.09 8.74
N GLY A 93 -3.25 10.35 8.70
CA GLY A 93 -4.59 10.91 8.55
C GLY A 93 -5.05 11.08 7.10
N VAL A 94 -4.16 11.10 6.14
CA VAL A 94 -4.54 11.15 4.71
C VAL A 94 -5.06 9.79 4.27
N MET A 95 -6.30 9.73 3.83
CA MET A 95 -6.89 8.51 3.26
C MET A 95 -6.28 8.26 1.89
N ARG A 96 -5.79 7.05 1.62
CA ARG A 96 -5.13 6.72 0.36
C ARG A 96 -5.53 5.36 -0.16
N GLY A 97 -5.41 5.20 -1.45
CA GLY A 97 -5.57 3.95 -2.16
C GLY A 97 -5.06 4.05 -3.59
N PHE A 98 -4.92 2.89 -4.24
CA PHE A 98 -4.39 2.79 -5.59
C PHE A 98 -5.36 2.08 -6.53
N GLU A 99 -5.32 2.50 -7.78
CA GLU A 99 -5.90 1.78 -8.91
C GLU A 99 -4.82 1.55 -9.95
N ALA A 100 -4.64 0.30 -10.38
CA ALA A 100 -3.66 -0.03 -11.40
C ALA A 100 -4.16 0.37 -12.79
N GLY A 101 -3.23 0.82 -13.63
CA GLY A 101 -3.47 1.01 -15.06
C GLY A 101 -3.44 -0.31 -15.83
N PRO A 102 -3.43 -0.25 -17.18
CA PRO A 102 -3.54 -1.43 -18.03
C PRO A 102 -2.37 -2.41 -17.93
N ASP A 103 -1.23 -1.97 -17.41
CA ASP A 103 -0.03 -2.81 -17.24
C ASP A 103 0.13 -3.33 -15.81
N GLY A 104 -0.85 -3.09 -14.95
CA GLY A 104 -0.72 -3.40 -13.54
C GLY A 104 0.12 -2.36 -12.81
N LEU A 105 0.33 -2.58 -11.52
CA LEU A 105 1.10 -1.67 -10.66
C LEU A 105 1.82 -2.47 -9.59
N GLU A 106 3.14 -2.31 -9.50
CA GLU A 106 3.94 -2.88 -8.44
C GLU A 106 4.55 -1.76 -7.60
N LEU A 107 4.39 -1.86 -6.30
CA LEU A 107 4.89 -0.87 -5.37
C LEU A 107 5.39 -1.49 -4.07
N VAL A 108 6.22 -0.75 -3.36
CA VAL A 108 6.59 -1.04 -1.97
C VAL A 108 6.25 0.17 -1.12
N ALA A 109 5.88 -0.09 0.12
CA ALA A 109 5.57 0.93 1.11
C ALA A 109 6.47 0.76 2.33
N PHE A 110 6.92 1.88 2.88
CA PHE A 110 7.68 1.93 4.11
C PHE A 110 6.99 2.89 5.06
N GLY A 111 6.84 2.47 6.31
CA GLY A 111 6.25 3.33 7.35
C GLY A 111 7.24 3.69 8.44
N SER A 112 6.83 4.60 9.29
CA SER A 112 7.53 4.93 10.54
C SER A 112 7.63 3.70 11.44
N PRO A 113 8.54 3.69 12.43
CA PRO A 113 8.57 2.62 13.43
C PRO A 113 7.21 2.43 14.07
N GLY A 114 6.83 1.16 14.30
CA GLY A 114 5.58 0.84 14.98
C GLY A 114 5.56 1.43 16.38
N LEU A 115 4.47 2.12 16.70
CA LEU A 115 4.29 2.82 17.98
C LEU A 115 3.44 2.02 18.98
N GLY A 116 3.17 0.74 18.64
CA GLY A 116 2.31 -0.13 19.42
C GLY A 116 0.82 0.08 19.14
N GLY A 117 0.06 -1.00 19.19
CA GLY A 117 -1.36 -1.00 18.93
C GLY A 117 -1.76 -0.76 17.48
N PRO A 118 -3.05 -0.86 17.16
CA PRO A 118 -3.57 -0.60 15.84
C PRO A 118 -3.38 0.86 15.43
N ASP A 119 -2.83 1.08 14.24
CA ASP A 119 -2.61 2.42 13.71
C ASP A 119 -3.37 2.67 12.40
N ALA A 120 -3.58 1.64 11.61
CA ALA A 120 -4.28 1.75 10.34
C ALA A 120 -5.80 1.65 10.52
N GLU A 121 -6.52 2.44 9.74
CA GLU A 121 -7.98 2.40 9.63
C GLU A 121 -8.34 2.24 8.16
N ALA A 122 -9.09 1.21 7.81
CA ALA A 122 -9.54 0.93 6.45
C ALA A 122 -11.04 1.24 6.31
N VAL A 123 -11.40 1.83 5.17
CA VAL A 123 -12.78 2.17 4.84
C VAL A 123 -13.17 1.49 3.54
N SER A 124 -14.01 0.46 3.62
CA SER A 124 -14.58 -0.20 2.45
C SER A 124 -15.51 0.76 1.71
N GLY A 125 -15.51 0.66 0.37
CA GLY A 125 -16.38 1.52 -0.44
C GLY A 125 -15.90 2.97 -0.53
N TRP A 126 -14.68 3.24 -0.12
CA TRP A 126 -14.15 4.61 -0.18
C TRP A 126 -14.09 5.19 -1.58
N TRP A 127 -13.82 4.37 -2.58
CA TRP A 127 -13.75 4.82 -3.97
C TRP A 127 -15.11 5.30 -4.50
N GLU A 128 -16.22 4.80 -3.95
CA GLU A 128 -17.56 5.22 -4.31
C GLU A 128 -17.89 6.62 -3.78
N THR A 129 -17.01 7.19 -2.97
CA THR A 129 -17.11 8.58 -2.51
C THR A 129 -16.40 9.57 -3.45
N GLU A 130 -15.99 9.12 -4.64
CA GLU A 130 -15.32 9.95 -5.62
C GLU A 130 -16.16 11.18 -5.99
N GLY A 131 -15.47 12.32 -6.15
CA GLY A 131 -16.13 13.58 -6.45
C GLY A 131 -16.82 14.22 -5.27
N GLY A 132 -16.55 13.73 -4.05
CA GLY A 132 -17.16 14.24 -2.83
C GLY A 132 -18.61 13.85 -2.67
N ALA A 133 -19.10 12.98 -3.54
CA ALA A 133 -20.48 12.55 -3.53
C ALA A 133 -20.64 11.27 -2.71
N LEU A 134 -20.69 11.44 -1.40
CA LEU A 134 -21.63 10.64 -0.62
C LEU A 134 -22.95 11.39 -0.70
N ALA A 135 -23.70 11.00 -1.65
CA ALA A 135 -25.09 11.34 -1.58
C ALA A 135 -25.74 10.49 -0.53
#